data_5cbd4e692c539f36a91aba001a0aa263
#
_entry.id   5cbd4e692c539f36a91aba001a0aa263
#
_cell.length_a   1.000
_cell.length_b   1.000
_cell.length_c   1.000
_cell.angle_alpha   90.00
_cell.angle_beta   90.00
_cell.angle_gamma   90.00
#
_symmetry.space_group_name_H-M   'P 1'
#
loop_
_entity.id
_entity.type
_entity.pdbx_description
1 polymer ?
#
loop_
_entity_poly.entity_id
_entity_poly.type
_entity_poly.pdbx_seq_one_letter_code
_entity_poly.pdbx_strand_id
1 'polypeptide(L)'
;MQRFKELKYVQRVLVFLLVFCIVFAGSSTDAMAKSKKAPAVESISLKIEKKDVTKKTYKMEQGEKKKIKVSVSPKKGKNVIQFATSNKKVATVSKNGTVTAKKIGTAKIKVTVRKETSKKNGKASEKKTTWLKIKVVKGSDQKDNTDSETESPADQNSVKGKKSLVVYFSCTGTTKKIAEYVQQSTGADIYRIEAEVPYTAEDLNYGDASTRATKEQNDSSARPAIAGKVENMSQYQNVVIVYPIWWGQAPRIISTFLESYDFKGKTIVPVCTSHSSGIGSSAVSLHSLVDESVTWMEGNRFAADTSKDDVRKWLENSGIQFLLGQNKGEQTLKRDFDFEKRTVKLNSGYEMPINGIGTYSLLGDTCVDSVSEALKRGVRLIDTAYMYHNEAEVGEAVRNSGIPREEIFVITKLYPNQFADPEKAINEALKKLDIQYIDMMLLHHPGTDDVKAYKAMEKAVADGKIRSIGLSYWYVEELEEFLPQVSITPALVQNEIHPYYQENDVIPYIQNLGIVVQGWYPLGGRGHTAELLSDEVISSIAAAHGKSSAQVILRWNLQKGVVVIPGSSNPDHIQENTELFDFELTEEEMERINALDRGEKHDWY
;
A
#
# COMPACT_ATOMS: atom_id res chain seq x y z
N MET A 1 -49.73 -21.66 39.58
CA MET A 1 -50.70 -20.64 39.11
C MET A 1 -50.02 -19.45 38.37
N GLN A 2 -48.73 -19.26 38.45
CA GLN A 2 -48.02 -18.16 37.80
C GLN A 2 -47.73 -18.43 36.31
N ARG A 3 -47.44 -19.66 35.90
CA ARG A 3 -47.20 -20.03 34.49
C ARG A 3 -48.39 -19.93 33.56
N PHE A 4 -49.64 -19.93 34.06
CA PHE A 4 -50.83 -19.80 33.26
C PHE A 4 -51.23 -18.33 32.92
N LYS A 5 -50.65 -17.35 33.63
CA LYS A 5 -50.91 -15.93 33.39
C LYS A 5 -50.00 -15.38 32.29
N GLU A 6 -48.79 -15.88 32.13
CA GLU A 6 -47.87 -15.42 31.08
C GLU A 6 -48.29 -15.93 29.68
N LEU A 7 -48.82 -17.14 29.57
CA LEU A 7 -49.30 -17.67 28.28
C LEU A 7 -50.50 -16.89 27.71
N LYS A 8 -51.34 -16.31 28.55
CA LYS A 8 -52.47 -15.47 28.13
C LYS A 8 -52.03 -14.06 27.73
N TYR A 9 -50.91 -13.57 28.20
CA TYR A 9 -50.38 -12.26 27.81
C TYR A 9 -49.73 -12.33 26.42
N VAL A 10 -48.98 -13.37 26.16
CA VAL A 10 -48.32 -13.60 24.84
C VAL A 10 -49.37 -13.85 23.75
N GLN A 11 -50.46 -14.61 24.01
CA GLN A 11 -51.53 -14.78 23.06
C GLN A 11 -52.32 -13.49 22.80
N ARG A 12 -52.51 -12.60 23.77
CA ARG A 12 -53.17 -11.30 23.55
C ARG A 12 -52.30 -10.30 22.75
N VAL A 13 -50.98 -10.35 22.91
CA VAL A 13 -50.07 -9.51 22.10
C VAL A 13 -49.98 -10.00 20.66
N LEU A 14 -50.00 -11.31 20.40
CA LEU A 14 -50.04 -11.87 19.04
C LEU A 14 -51.37 -11.59 18.30
N VAL A 15 -52.49 -11.60 19.03
CA VAL A 15 -53.79 -11.26 18.41
C VAL A 15 -53.90 -9.76 18.13
N PHE A 16 -53.29 -8.89 18.93
CA PHE A 16 -53.29 -7.45 18.67
C PHE A 16 -52.41 -7.09 17.48
N LEU A 17 -51.28 -7.80 17.23
CA LEU A 17 -50.44 -7.63 16.06
C LEU A 17 -51.08 -8.15 14.78
N LEU A 18 -51.92 -9.21 14.83
CA LEU A 18 -52.66 -9.70 13.66
C LEU A 18 -53.87 -8.82 13.30
N VAL A 19 -54.53 -8.19 14.28
CA VAL A 19 -55.67 -7.29 14.03
C VAL A 19 -55.20 -5.92 13.50
N PHE A 20 -53.99 -5.48 13.83
CA PHE A 20 -53.43 -4.25 13.28
C PHE A 20 -52.98 -4.37 11.80
N CYS A 21 -52.79 -5.60 11.29
CA CYS A 21 -52.50 -5.85 9.88
C CYS A 21 -53.74 -5.99 8.97
N ILE A 22 -54.96 -6.11 9.56
CA ILE A 22 -56.22 -6.34 8.78
C ILE A 22 -57.09 -5.07 8.67
N VAL A 23 -56.86 -4.03 9.48
CA VAL A 23 -57.69 -2.81 9.49
C VAL A 23 -57.19 -1.70 8.55
N PHE A 24 -56.06 -1.90 7.84
CA PHE A 24 -55.57 -0.97 6.82
C PHE A 24 -55.71 -1.46 5.38
N ALA A 25 -56.62 -2.39 5.11
CA ALA A 25 -56.97 -2.83 3.76
C ALA A 25 -58.41 -2.46 3.42
N GLY A 26 -58.72 -1.18 3.42
CA GLY A 26 -60.07 -0.72 3.00
C GLY A 26 -60.12 0.77 2.72
N SER A 27 -60.21 1.08 1.41
CA SER A 27 -60.64 2.33 0.80
C SER A 27 -59.74 3.57 0.89
N SER A 28 -58.99 3.78 -0.20
CA SER A 28 -59.16 5.00 -1.03
C SER A 28 -58.44 4.80 -2.37
N THR A 29 -59.22 4.71 -3.41
CA THR A 29 -58.84 4.85 -4.81
C THR A 29 -58.36 6.28 -5.05
N ASP A 30 -57.06 6.48 -5.00
CA ASP A 30 -56.40 7.59 -5.66
C ASP A 30 -55.16 7.06 -6.37
N ALA A 31 -55.28 6.98 -7.69
CA ALA A 31 -54.24 6.47 -8.59
C ALA A 31 -53.12 7.50 -8.74
N MET A 32 -52.30 7.67 -7.73
CA MET A 32 -50.97 8.24 -7.91
C MET A 32 -50.04 7.16 -8.45
N ALA A 33 -49.70 7.25 -9.73
CA ALA A 33 -48.72 6.42 -10.40
C ALA A 33 -47.35 6.55 -9.71
N LYS A 34 -47.06 5.69 -8.72
CA LYS A 34 -45.70 5.53 -8.15
C LYS A 34 -44.75 5.19 -9.31
N SER A 35 -43.89 6.11 -9.67
CA SER A 35 -42.80 5.86 -10.61
C SER A 35 -41.96 4.70 -10.08
N LYS A 36 -42.05 3.53 -10.71
CA LYS A 36 -41.23 2.37 -10.31
C LYS A 36 -39.76 2.71 -10.57
N LYS A 37 -39.03 3.05 -9.50
CA LYS A 37 -37.59 3.21 -9.51
C LYS A 37 -36.96 1.87 -9.96
N ALA A 38 -35.94 1.92 -10.82
CA ALA A 38 -35.22 0.70 -11.19
C ALA A 38 -34.58 0.07 -9.92
N PRO A 39 -34.58 -1.28 -9.81
CA PRO A 39 -33.94 -1.93 -8.66
C PRO A 39 -32.46 -1.52 -8.60
N ALA A 40 -31.91 -1.32 -7.40
CA ALA A 40 -30.49 -1.01 -7.23
C ALA A 40 -29.63 -2.19 -7.69
N VAL A 41 -28.38 -1.91 -8.09
CA VAL A 41 -27.37 -2.95 -8.33
C VAL A 41 -26.76 -3.33 -6.99
N GLU A 42 -26.97 -4.56 -6.53
CA GLU A 42 -26.49 -5.09 -5.26
C GLU A 42 -25.06 -5.61 -5.36
N SER A 43 -24.74 -6.36 -6.42
CA SER A 43 -23.39 -6.88 -6.64
C SER A 43 -23.06 -6.99 -8.13
N ILE A 44 -21.75 -6.97 -8.44
CA ILE A 44 -21.18 -7.17 -9.77
C ILE A 44 -20.05 -8.19 -9.63
N SER A 45 -20.09 -9.28 -10.41
CA SER A 45 -18.98 -10.20 -10.55
C SER A 45 -18.47 -10.26 -11.98
N LEU A 46 -17.14 -10.41 -12.12
CA LEU A 46 -16.43 -10.45 -13.39
C LEU A 46 -15.80 -11.81 -13.59
N LYS A 47 -15.99 -12.43 -14.77
CA LYS A 47 -15.34 -13.70 -15.11
C LYS A 47 -14.64 -13.60 -16.46
N ILE A 48 -13.46 -14.22 -16.56
CA ILE A 48 -12.77 -14.52 -17.81
C ILE A 48 -12.58 -16.04 -17.86
N GLU A 49 -13.01 -16.69 -18.94
CA GLU A 49 -12.90 -18.15 -19.17
C GLU A 49 -13.44 -19.02 -18.03
N LYS A 50 -14.29 -18.73 -17.24
CA LYS A 50 -14.84 -19.39 -16.04
C LYS A 50 -14.15 -18.98 -14.72
N LYS A 51 -12.94 -18.36 -14.74
CA LYS A 51 -12.30 -17.83 -13.51
C LYS A 51 -12.98 -16.55 -13.08
N ASP A 52 -13.25 -16.40 -11.79
CA ASP A 52 -13.66 -15.11 -11.20
C ASP A 52 -12.45 -14.20 -11.08
N VAL A 53 -12.57 -13.03 -11.68
CA VAL A 53 -11.50 -12.01 -11.75
C VAL A 53 -11.93 -10.68 -11.13
N THR A 54 -13.02 -10.69 -10.36
CA THR A 54 -13.55 -9.51 -9.68
C THR A 54 -12.54 -9.02 -8.66
N LYS A 55 -12.07 -7.79 -8.81
CA LYS A 55 -11.03 -7.18 -7.98
C LYS A 55 -9.71 -7.98 -7.93
N LYS A 56 -9.42 -8.80 -8.96
CA LYS A 56 -8.22 -9.67 -9.05
C LYS A 56 -7.40 -9.32 -10.27
N THR A 57 -6.13 -9.77 -10.28
CA THR A 57 -5.24 -9.66 -11.44
C THR A 57 -5.40 -10.88 -12.35
N TYR A 58 -5.55 -10.64 -13.63
CA TYR A 58 -5.59 -11.65 -14.68
C TYR A 58 -4.39 -11.47 -15.63
N LYS A 59 -3.56 -12.51 -15.76
CA LYS A 59 -2.40 -12.49 -16.69
C LYS A 59 -2.90 -12.74 -18.11
N MET A 60 -2.40 -11.95 -19.06
CA MET A 60 -2.63 -12.10 -20.50
C MET A 60 -1.29 -11.99 -21.22
N GLU A 61 -1.10 -12.75 -22.28
CA GLU A 61 0.05 -12.56 -23.16
C GLU A 61 -0.16 -11.38 -24.12
N GLN A 62 0.92 -10.74 -24.52
CA GLN A 62 0.86 -9.64 -25.49
C GLN A 62 0.19 -10.11 -26.79
N GLY A 63 -0.75 -9.35 -27.31
CA GLY A 63 -1.59 -9.71 -28.46
C GLY A 63 -2.86 -10.46 -28.11
N GLU A 64 -2.96 -11.04 -26.93
CA GLU A 64 -4.09 -11.86 -26.52
C GLU A 64 -5.38 -11.04 -26.36
N LYS A 65 -6.52 -11.67 -26.65
CA LYS A 65 -7.85 -11.08 -26.49
C LYS A 65 -8.71 -11.98 -25.62
N LYS A 66 -9.26 -11.42 -24.54
CA LYS A 66 -10.17 -12.15 -23.63
C LYS A 66 -11.43 -11.32 -23.38
N LYS A 67 -12.55 -12.00 -23.20
CA LYS A 67 -13.83 -11.37 -22.94
C LYS A 67 -14.19 -11.43 -21.47
N ILE A 68 -14.49 -10.26 -20.87
CA ILE A 68 -15.04 -10.15 -19.53
C ILE A 68 -16.52 -10.48 -19.58
N LYS A 69 -16.95 -11.49 -18.83
CA LYS A 69 -18.34 -11.81 -18.58
C LYS A 69 -18.78 -11.14 -17.28
N VAL A 70 -19.70 -10.19 -17.39
CA VAL A 70 -20.22 -9.42 -16.24
C VAL A 70 -21.52 -10.06 -15.77
N SER A 71 -21.61 -10.41 -14.50
CA SER A 71 -22.84 -10.85 -13.83
C SER A 71 -23.27 -9.81 -12.81
N VAL A 72 -24.58 -9.52 -12.75
CA VAL A 72 -25.15 -8.45 -11.92
C VAL A 72 -26.30 -9.00 -11.09
N SER A 73 -26.31 -8.71 -9.80
CA SER A 73 -27.43 -9.01 -8.91
C SER A 73 -28.15 -7.71 -8.52
N PRO A 74 -29.52 -7.72 -8.43
CA PRO A 74 -30.42 -8.78 -8.87
C PRO A 74 -30.48 -8.87 -10.41
N LYS A 75 -30.81 -10.04 -10.97
CA LYS A 75 -30.90 -10.23 -12.43
C LYS A 75 -32.03 -9.43 -13.08
N LYS A 76 -33.04 -9.01 -12.31
CA LYS A 76 -34.22 -8.28 -12.80
C LYS A 76 -33.85 -6.88 -13.30
N GLY A 77 -34.30 -6.51 -14.49
CA GLY A 77 -34.07 -5.20 -15.13
C GLY A 77 -32.87 -5.24 -16.13
N LYS A 78 -32.89 -4.30 -17.08
CA LYS A 78 -31.84 -4.17 -18.11
C LYS A 78 -30.62 -3.48 -17.56
N ASN A 79 -29.46 -4.07 -17.78
CA ASN A 79 -28.17 -3.52 -17.32
C ASN A 79 -27.54 -2.66 -18.41
N VAL A 80 -27.07 -1.48 -18.04
CA VAL A 80 -26.13 -0.67 -18.84
C VAL A 80 -24.75 -0.84 -18.24
N ILE A 81 -23.84 -1.40 -19.01
CA ILE A 81 -22.48 -1.73 -18.59
C ILE A 81 -21.52 -0.86 -19.37
N GLN A 82 -20.60 -0.20 -18.67
CA GLN A 82 -19.54 0.62 -19.24
C GLN A 82 -18.19 0.09 -18.78
N PHE A 83 -17.23 0.05 -19.72
CA PHE A 83 -15.86 -0.37 -19.46
C PHE A 83 -14.91 0.79 -19.71
N ALA A 84 -13.90 0.92 -18.85
CA ALA A 84 -12.81 1.86 -19.02
C ALA A 84 -11.48 1.18 -18.64
N THR A 85 -10.39 1.61 -19.24
CA THR A 85 -9.04 1.16 -18.89
C THR A 85 -8.23 2.32 -18.34
N SER A 86 -7.41 2.06 -17.31
CA SER A 86 -6.48 3.05 -16.78
C SER A 86 -5.30 3.31 -17.71
N ASN A 87 -4.94 2.33 -18.57
CA ASN A 87 -3.82 2.46 -19.50
C ASN A 87 -4.12 1.81 -20.85
N LYS A 88 -4.47 2.63 -21.84
CA LYS A 88 -4.78 2.19 -23.21
C LYS A 88 -3.56 1.67 -23.99
N LYS A 89 -2.33 2.02 -23.57
CA LYS A 89 -1.09 1.51 -24.17
C LYS A 89 -0.85 0.06 -23.77
N VAL A 90 -1.19 -0.32 -22.52
CA VAL A 90 -1.02 -1.67 -21.98
C VAL A 90 -2.18 -2.58 -22.38
N ALA A 91 -3.41 -2.18 -22.13
CA ALA A 91 -4.58 -2.95 -22.52
C ALA A 91 -5.75 -2.03 -22.90
N THR A 92 -6.51 -2.42 -23.91
CA THR A 92 -7.76 -1.75 -24.29
C THR A 92 -8.94 -2.65 -23.98
N VAL A 93 -10.08 -2.03 -23.73
CA VAL A 93 -11.35 -2.75 -23.55
C VAL A 93 -12.41 -2.17 -24.47
N SER A 94 -13.10 -3.02 -25.20
CA SER A 94 -14.19 -2.64 -26.08
C SER A 94 -15.51 -2.43 -25.33
N LYS A 95 -16.49 -1.77 -25.98
CA LYS A 95 -17.83 -1.56 -25.42
C LYS A 95 -18.55 -2.87 -25.01
N ASN A 96 -18.20 -3.99 -25.63
CA ASN A 96 -18.75 -5.32 -25.32
C ASN A 96 -17.92 -6.12 -24.32
N GLY A 97 -16.90 -5.50 -23.70
CA GLY A 97 -16.08 -6.12 -22.64
C GLY A 97 -14.94 -7.02 -23.13
N THR A 98 -14.52 -6.91 -24.42
CA THR A 98 -13.34 -7.63 -24.90
C THR A 98 -12.10 -6.80 -24.56
N VAL A 99 -11.22 -7.38 -23.74
CA VAL A 99 -9.90 -6.84 -23.41
C VAL A 99 -8.90 -7.31 -24.47
N THR A 100 -8.06 -6.40 -24.95
CA THR A 100 -6.92 -6.70 -25.83
C THR A 100 -5.64 -6.27 -25.14
N ALA A 101 -4.75 -7.21 -24.87
CA ALA A 101 -3.41 -6.97 -24.31
C ALA A 101 -2.50 -6.40 -25.41
N LYS A 102 -2.00 -5.17 -25.25
CA LYS A 102 -1.23 -4.47 -26.29
C LYS A 102 0.26 -4.44 -26.02
N LYS A 103 0.65 -4.09 -24.81
CA LYS A 103 2.06 -3.95 -24.40
C LYS A 103 2.23 -4.53 -23.01
N ILE A 104 3.41 -5.09 -22.75
CA ILE A 104 3.79 -5.59 -21.41
C ILE A 104 3.58 -4.48 -20.36
N GLY A 105 2.99 -4.84 -19.22
CA GLY A 105 2.66 -3.91 -18.16
C GLY A 105 1.33 -4.25 -17.49
N THR A 106 0.85 -3.35 -16.66
CA THR A 106 -0.42 -3.53 -15.92
C THR A 106 -1.43 -2.44 -16.29
N ALA A 107 -2.69 -2.82 -16.44
CA ALA A 107 -3.80 -1.90 -16.65
C ALA A 107 -5.01 -2.34 -15.83
N LYS A 108 -5.66 -1.40 -15.13
CA LYS A 108 -6.91 -1.63 -14.40
C LYS A 108 -8.09 -1.42 -15.35
N ILE A 109 -8.97 -2.42 -15.46
CA ILE A 109 -10.21 -2.32 -16.23
C ILE A 109 -11.35 -2.05 -15.25
N LYS A 110 -11.87 -0.84 -15.28
CA LYS A 110 -13.03 -0.41 -14.49
C LYS A 110 -14.32 -0.80 -15.20
N VAL A 111 -15.26 -1.42 -14.47
CA VAL A 111 -16.57 -1.84 -14.96
C VAL A 111 -17.64 -1.14 -14.14
N THR A 112 -18.43 -0.27 -14.78
CA THR A 112 -19.52 0.48 -14.14
C THR A 112 -20.85 -0.04 -14.64
N VAL A 113 -21.75 -0.37 -13.73
CA VAL A 113 -23.09 -0.92 -14.05
C VAL A 113 -24.18 -0.04 -13.44
N ARG A 114 -25.23 0.17 -14.21
CA ARG A 114 -26.51 0.73 -13.74
C ARG A 114 -27.67 -0.01 -14.39
N LYS A 115 -28.85 0.02 -13.79
CA LYS A 115 -30.06 -0.53 -14.38
C LYS A 115 -30.92 0.58 -15.04
N GLU A 116 -31.41 0.31 -16.22
CA GLU A 116 -32.36 1.18 -16.90
C GLU A 116 -33.76 0.99 -16.35
N THR A 117 -34.54 2.08 -16.34
CA THR A 117 -36.01 2.00 -16.13
C THR A 117 -36.70 1.71 -17.44
N SER A 118 -37.81 0.94 -17.38
CA SER A 118 -38.64 0.60 -18.53
C SER A 118 -39.48 1.78 -19.09
N LYS A 119 -39.45 2.95 -18.46
CA LYS A 119 -40.20 4.14 -18.89
C LYS A 119 -39.26 5.22 -19.43
N LYS A 120 -39.66 5.90 -20.49
CA LYS A 120 -38.93 6.97 -21.19
C LYS A 120 -38.46 8.14 -20.26
N ASN A 121 -39.12 8.33 -19.09
CA ASN A 121 -38.84 9.39 -18.11
C ASN A 121 -38.49 8.83 -16.70
N GLY A 122 -38.12 7.56 -16.58
CA GLY A 122 -37.75 6.98 -15.28
C GLY A 122 -36.30 7.22 -14.92
N LYS A 123 -35.98 7.61 -13.66
CA LYS A 123 -34.62 7.75 -13.17
C LYS A 123 -33.93 6.37 -13.18
N ALA A 124 -32.74 6.29 -13.81
CA ALA A 124 -31.89 5.11 -13.76
C ALA A 124 -31.44 4.82 -12.31
N SER A 125 -31.09 3.56 -12.02
CA SER A 125 -30.50 3.21 -10.72
C SER A 125 -29.16 3.94 -10.51
N GLU A 126 -28.75 4.04 -9.27
CA GLU A 126 -27.39 4.45 -8.93
C GLU A 126 -26.35 3.57 -9.63
N LYS A 127 -25.19 4.15 -9.96
CA LYS A 127 -24.08 3.44 -10.59
C LYS A 127 -23.35 2.64 -9.53
N LYS A 128 -23.07 1.37 -9.81
CA LYS A 128 -22.13 0.56 -9.02
C LYS A 128 -20.93 0.20 -9.87
N THR A 129 -19.76 0.21 -9.26
CA THR A 129 -18.48 0.02 -9.98
C THR A 129 -17.69 -1.14 -9.37
N THR A 130 -17.00 -1.89 -10.22
CA THR A 130 -16.00 -2.88 -9.84
C THR A 130 -14.85 -2.85 -10.86
N TRP A 131 -13.78 -3.61 -10.62
CA TRP A 131 -12.61 -3.61 -11.49
C TRP A 131 -11.93 -4.99 -11.55
N LEU A 132 -10.98 -5.14 -12.48
CA LEU A 132 -9.96 -6.18 -12.50
C LEU A 132 -8.66 -5.57 -13.04
N LYS A 133 -7.49 -6.10 -12.61
CA LYS A 133 -6.19 -5.76 -13.18
C LYS A 133 -5.86 -6.73 -14.31
N ILE A 134 -5.33 -6.24 -15.41
CA ILE A 134 -4.75 -7.03 -16.51
C ILE A 134 -3.24 -6.87 -16.43
N LYS A 135 -2.51 -7.95 -16.19
CA LYS A 135 -1.04 -8.00 -16.30
C LYS A 135 -0.69 -8.63 -17.64
N VAL A 136 -0.18 -7.81 -18.56
CA VAL A 136 0.29 -8.28 -19.86
C VAL A 136 1.73 -8.73 -19.73
N VAL A 137 2.01 -9.97 -20.16
CA VAL A 137 3.34 -10.60 -20.13
C VAL A 137 3.78 -10.97 -21.56
N LYS A 138 5.07 -11.23 -21.76
CA LYS A 138 5.61 -11.73 -23.02
C LYS A 138 5.09 -13.15 -23.24
N GLY A 139 4.65 -13.49 -24.46
CA GLY A 139 4.25 -14.86 -24.81
C GLY A 139 5.43 -15.83 -24.70
N SER A 140 5.19 -17.04 -24.18
CA SER A 140 6.18 -18.11 -24.19
C SER A 140 6.27 -18.68 -25.60
N ASP A 141 7.44 -18.58 -26.21
CA ASP A 141 7.74 -19.28 -27.45
C ASP A 141 7.56 -20.80 -27.28
N GLN A 142 6.97 -21.44 -28.28
CA GLN A 142 6.72 -22.87 -28.30
C GLN A 142 8.04 -23.65 -28.17
N LYS A 143 7.93 -24.77 -27.45
CA LYS A 143 8.97 -25.81 -27.34
C LYS A 143 9.36 -26.35 -28.73
N ASP A 144 10.62 -26.37 -29.01
CA ASP A 144 11.22 -27.40 -29.87
C ASP A 144 12.23 -28.19 -29.04
N ASN A 145 11.99 -29.50 -29.03
CA ASN A 145 12.89 -30.49 -28.44
C ASN A 145 14.06 -30.72 -29.37
N THR A 146 15.27 -30.60 -28.88
CA THR A 146 16.34 -31.56 -29.23
C THR A 146 17.41 -31.54 -28.14
N ASP A 147 17.69 -32.76 -27.65
CA ASP A 147 18.76 -33.07 -26.71
C ASP A 147 20.15 -32.74 -27.24
N SER A 148 21.00 -32.19 -26.40
CA SER A 148 22.37 -32.74 -26.25
C SER A 148 23.04 -32.11 -25.00
N GLU A 149 23.47 -33.00 -24.14
CA GLU A 149 24.32 -32.78 -22.96
C GLU A 149 25.64 -32.13 -23.35
N THR A 150 26.10 -31.18 -22.56
CA THR A 150 27.50 -31.09 -22.13
C THR A 150 27.65 -30.17 -20.89
N GLU A 151 28.46 -30.65 -19.97
CA GLU A 151 28.71 -30.19 -18.63
C GLU A 151 29.33 -28.77 -18.53
N SER A 152 28.94 -28.11 -17.47
CA SER A 152 29.52 -27.16 -16.51
C SER A 152 30.78 -26.33 -16.88
N PRO A 153 30.96 -25.14 -16.28
CA PRO A 153 31.04 -25.00 -14.83
C PRO A 153 30.25 -23.81 -14.23
N ALA A 154 30.05 -23.96 -12.92
CA ALA A 154 29.44 -23.04 -12.00
C ALA A 154 29.89 -21.59 -12.16
N ASP A 155 28.92 -20.69 -12.21
CA ASP A 155 29.14 -19.30 -11.84
C ASP A 155 28.06 -18.88 -10.83
N GLN A 156 28.51 -18.74 -9.60
CA GLN A 156 27.75 -18.16 -8.51
C GLN A 156 27.57 -16.68 -8.82
N ASN A 157 26.38 -16.28 -9.26
CA ASN A 157 26.00 -14.89 -9.25
C ASN A 157 24.82 -14.70 -8.30
N SER A 158 25.20 -14.42 -7.05
CA SER A 158 24.35 -13.77 -6.05
C SER A 158 23.51 -12.67 -6.69
N VAL A 159 22.23 -12.66 -6.38
CA VAL A 159 21.29 -11.55 -6.68
C VAL A 159 21.76 -10.32 -5.89
N LYS A 160 22.75 -9.60 -6.44
CA LYS A 160 23.11 -8.26 -5.98
C LYS A 160 21.94 -7.33 -6.23
N GLY A 161 21.43 -6.68 -5.19
CA GLY A 161 20.38 -5.65 -5.28
C GLY A 161 20.67 -4.66 -6.40
N LYS A 162 19.66 -4.36 -7.19
CA LYS A 162 19.76 -3.47 -8.35
C LYS A 162 20.06 -2.04 -7.89
N LYS A 163 21.26 -1.53 -8.22
CA LYS A 163 21.74 -0.20 -7.80
C LYS A 163 21.06 0.94 -8.58
N SER A 164 21.06 2.14 -7.99
CA SER A 164 20.62 3.38 -8.58
C SER A 164 21.77 4.38 -8.74
N LEU A 165 21.68 5.22 -9.77
CA LEU A 165 22.70 6.22 -10.09
C LEU A 165 22.04 7.59 -10.34
N VAL A 166 22.56 8.62 -9.70
CA VAL A 166 22.29 10.02 -10.05
C VAL A 166 23.39 10.52 -10.98
N VAL A 167 23.01 10.89 -12.20
CA VAL A 167 23.91 11.46 -13.19
C VAL A 167 23.56 12.93 -13.37
N TYR A 168 24.54 13.82 -13.35
CA TYR A 168 24.23 15.24 -13.56
C TYR A 168 25.27 15.97 -14.40
N PHE A 169 24.77 17.00 -15.12
CA PHE A 169 25.60 17.99 -15.79
C PHE A 169 25.33 19.37 -15.21
N SER A 170 26.38 20.11 -14.84
CA SER A 170 26.25 21.43 -14.23
C SER A 170 27.48 22.30 -14.48
N CYS A 171 27.28 23.48 -15.09
CA CYS A 171 28.32 24.48 -15.29
C CYS A 171 28.41 25.49 -14.13
N THR A 172 27.25 25.92 -13.58
CA THR A 172 27.17 27.00 -12.58
C THR A 172 26.93 26.53 -11.15
N GLY A 173 26.80 25.23 -10.93
CA GLY A 173 26.57 24.64 -9.59
C GLY A 173 25.10 24.42 -9.21
N THR A 174 24.13 25.12 -9.82
CA THR A 174 22.70 24.97 -9.49
C THR A 174 22.22 23.52 -9.68
N THR A 175 22.46 22.93 -10.82
CA THR A 175 22.07 21.53 -11.12
C THR A 175 22.80 20.54 -10.23
N LYS A 176 24.08 20.79 -9.92
CA LYS A 176 24.87 20.00 -8.98
C LYS A 176 24.16 19.96 -7.61
N LYS A 177 23.75 21.10 -7.06
CA LYS A 177 23.05 21.20 -5.78
C LYS A 177 21.79 20.31 -5.74
N ILE A 178 20.97 20.32 -6.79
CA ILE A 178 19.77 19.49 -6.88
C ILE A 178 20.13 18.00 -6.98
N ALA A 179 21.15 17.65 -7.79
CA ALA A 179 21.62 16.28 -7.88
C ALA A 179 22.15 15.73 -6.54
N GLU A 180 22.86 16.55 -5.78
CA GLU A 180 23.32 16.20 -4.43
C GLU A 180 22.16 16.02 -3.46
N TYR A 181 21.09 16.82 -3.56
CA TYR A 181 19.89 16.65 -2.75
C TYR A 181 19.15 15.33 -3.08
N VAL A 182 19.05 14.98 -4.37
CA VAL A 182 18.52 13.68 -4.81
C VAL A 182 19.40 12.55 -4.25
N GLN A 183 20.73 12.64 -4.41
CA GLN A 183 21.67 11.64 -3.94
C GLN A 183 21.59 11.44 -2.42
N GLN A 184 21.57 12.54 -1.65
CA GLN A 184 21.48 12.49 -0.18
C GLN A 184 20.15 11.93 0.31
N SER A 185 19.05 12.17 -0.44
CA SER A 185 17.72 11.67 -0.08
C SER A 185 17.53 10.19 -0.45
N THR A 186 18.29 9.66 -1.43
CA THR A 186 18.11 8.30 -1.96
C THR A 186 19.26 7.35 -1.65
N GLY A 187 20.44 7.86 -1.24
CA GLY A 187 21.64 7.06 -1.08
C GLY A 187 22.23 6.50 -2.38
N ALA A 188 21.73 6.93 -3.55
CA ALA A 188 22.20 6.51 -4.86
C ALA A 188 23.68 6.89 -5.08
N ASP A 189 24.39 6.13 -5.93
CA ASP A 189 25.69 6.56 -6.42
C ASP A 189 25.54 7.84 -7.23
N ILE A 190 26.56 8.69 -7.30
CA ILE A 190 26.49 9.95 -8.04
C ILE A 190 27.64 10.06 -9.05
N TYR A 191 27.33 10.49 -10.27
CA TYR A 191 28.28 10.72 -11.34
C TYR A 191 28.07 12.08 -11.99
N ARG A 192 29.14 12.87 -12.09
CA ARG A 192 29.16 14.13 -12.82
C ARG A 192 29.56 13.91 -14.27
N ILE A 193 28.73 14.34 -15.20
CA ILE A 193 29.11 14.47 -16.61
C ILE A 193 30.05 15.70 -16.72
N GLU A 194 31.27 15.48 -17.12
CA GLU A 194 32.24 16.54 -17.41
C GLU A 194 32.49 16.60 -18.92
N ALA A 195 32.40 17.79 -19.49
CA ALA A 195 32.80 17.98 -20.88
C ALA A 195 34.34 17.85 -20.99
N GLU A 196 34.82 17.13 -22.03
CA GLU A 196 36.26 16.99 -22.28
C GLU A 196 36.94 18.36 -22.39
N VAL A 197 36.27 19.32 -23.05
CA VAL A 197 36.63 20.73 -23.01
C VAL A 197 35.62 21.45 -22.12
N PRO A 198 36.01 21.96 -20.94
CA PRO A 198 35.09 22.66 -20.07
C PRO A 198 34.42 23.86 -20.71
N TYR A 199 33.17 24.15 -20.35
CA TYR A 199 32.48 25.36 -20.77
C TYR A 199 32.97 26.55 -19.96
N THR A 200 33.33 27.65 -20.63
CA THR A 200 33.68 28.93 -20.01
C THR A 200 32.44 29.79 -19.81
N ALA A 201 32.58 30.90 -19.09
CA ALA A 201 31.49 31.85 -18.92
C ALA A 201 31.04 32.47 -20.25
N GLU A 202 31.99 32.67 -21.16
CA GLU A 202 31.74 33.17 -22.52
C GLU A 202 30.95 32.15 -23.34
N ASP A 203 31.27 30.86 -23.22
CA ASP A 203 30.53 29.76 -23.91
C ASP A 203 29.06 29.71 -23.50
N LEU A 204 28.73 30.19 -22.29
CA LEU A 204 27.37 30.17 -21.70
C LEU A 204 26.60 31.48 -21.89
N ASN A 205 27.12 32.46 -22.62
CA ASN A 205 26.43 33.73 -22.85
C ASN A 205 25.24 33.55 -23.78
N TYR A 206 24.03 33.53 -23.22
CA TYR A 206 22.77 33.39 -23.95
C TYR A 206 22.45 34.57 -24.90
N GLY A 207 23.08 35.73 -24.70
CA GLY A 207 22.88 36.91 -25.54
C GLY A 207 23.66 36.87 -26.85
N ASP A 208 24.58 35.92 -27.01
CA ASP A 208 25.45 35.79 -28.17
C ASP A 208 25.20 34.46 -28.92
N ALA A 209 24.66 34.56 -30.13
CA ALA A 209 24.38 33.42 -30.99
C ALA A 209 25.66 32.69 -31.50
N SER A 210 26.82 33.30 -31.35
CA SER A 210 28.09 32.71 -31.77
C SER A 210 28.75 31.81 -30.73
N THR A 211 28.22 31.77 -29.50
CA THR A 211 28.78 30.99 -28.40
C THR A 211 28.70 29.50 -28.64
N ARG A 212 29.57 28.73 -27.97
CA ARG A 212 29.63 27.28 -28.11
C ARG A 212 28.29 26.64 -27.68
N ALA A 213 27.74 27.00 -26.52
CA ALA A 213 26.48 26.44 -26.06
C ALA A 213 25.32 26.71 -27.01
N THR A 214 25.25 27.93 -27.60
CA THR A 214 24.22 28.28 -28.61
C THR A 214 24.37 27.44 -29.88
N LYS A 215 25.59 27.30 -30.41
CA LYS A 215 25.86 26.48 -31.60
C LYS A 215 25.49 25.02 -31.35
N GLU A 216 25.91 24.43 -30.22
CA GLU A 216 25.57 23.05 -29.88
C GLU A 216 24.05 22.85 -29.75
N GLN A 217 23.32 23.77 -29.10
CA GLN A 217 21.86 23.65 -28.96
C GLN A 217 21.11 23.76 -30.29
N ASN A 218 21.60 24.60 -31.21
CA ASN A 218 20.98 24.75 -32.53
C ASN A 218 21.28 23.58 -33.48
N ASP A 219 22.30 22.77 -33.19
CA ASP A 219 22.61 21.55 -33.92
C ASP A 219 22.11 20.31 -33.17
N SER A 220 21.05 19.68 -33.68
CA SER A 220 20.48 18.46 -33.08
C SER A 220 21.44 17.27 -33.11
N SER A 221 22.43 17.30 -34.01
CA SER A 221 23.45 16.25 -34.17
C SER A 221 24.71 16.48 -33.31
N ALA A 222 24.83 17.65 -32.66
CA ALA A 222 25.97 17.94 -31.79
C ALA A 222 26.09 16.92 -30.63
N ARG A 223 27.31 16.41 -30.48
CA ARG A 223 27.66 15.45 -29.41
C ARG A 223 28.95 15.88 -28.73
N PRO A 224 28.89 16.86 -27.81
CA PRO A 224 30.06 17.29 -27.04
C PRO A 224 30.71 16.10 -26.33
N ALA A 225 32.03 15.95 -26.43
CA ALA A 225 32.77 14.85 -25.85
C ALA A 225 32.76 14.93 -24.31
N ILE A 226 32.69 13.78 -23.68
CA ILE A 226 32.64 13.62 -22.22
C ILE A 226 33.98 13.11 -21.73
N ALA A 227 34.54 13.77 -20.70
CA ALA A 227 35.69 13.28 -19.97
C ALA A 227 35.27 12.19 -18.96
N GLY A 228 35.97 11.07 -18.97
CA GLY A 228 35.67 9.95 -18.07
C GLY A 228 34.47 9.10 -18.49
N LYS A 229 34.11 8.17 -17.65
CA LYS A 229 33.01 7.23 -17.88
C LYS A 229 32.43 6.71 -16.57
N VAL A 230 31.20 6.25 -16.60
CA VAL A 230 30.60 5.47 -15.49
C VAL A 230 31.16 4.05 -15.56
N GLU A 231 31.87 3.64 -14.51
CA GLU A 231 32.33 2.26 -14.40
C GLU A 231 31.14 1.33 -14.16
N ASN A 232 31.06 0.26 -14.95
CA ASN A 232 30.05 -0.78 -14.81
C ASN A 232 28.60 -0.26 -14.79
N MET A 233 28.16 0.47 -15.85
CA MET A 233 26.77 0.97 -15.99
C MET A 233 25.71 -0.15 -15.86
N SER A 234 26.05 -1.39 -16.15
CA SER A 234 25.14 -2.53 -16.07
C SER A 234 24.65 -2.83 -14.63
N GLN A 235 25.39 -2.42 -13.59
CA GLN A 235 24.98 -2.59 -12.20
C GLN A 235 23.78 -1.70 -11.80
N TYR A 236 23.52 -0.63 -12.56
CA TYR A 236 22.45 0.31 -12.24
C TYR A 236 21.18 -0.03 -12.99
N GLN A 237 20.08 -0.19 -12.27
CA GLN A 237 18.75 -0.40 -12.83
C GLN A 237 18.01 0.92 -13.02
N ASN A 238 18.21 1.86 -12.09
CA ASN A 238 17.53 3.15 -12.10
C ASN A 238 18.57 4.26 -12.26
N VAL A 239 18.29 5.22 -13.14
CA VAL A 239 19.19 6.34 -13.41
C VAL A 239 18.40 7.65 -13.35
N VAL A 240 18.74 8.53 -12.41
CA VAL A 240 18.24 9.90 -12.41
C VAL A 240 19.17 10.76 -13.22
N ILE A 241 18.65 11.44 -14.23
CA ILE A 241 19.44 12.37 -15.07
C ILE A 241 19.05 13.79 -14.71
N VAL A 242 19.98 14.55 -14.11
CA VAL A 242 19.76 15.93 -13.65
C VAL A 242 20.52 16.90 -14.56
N TYR A 243 19.80 17.82 -15.22
CA TYR A 243 20.38 18.72 -16.22
C TYR A 243 19.78 20.13 -16.18
N PRO A 244 20.51 21.17 -16.57
CA PRO A 244 19.94 22.49 -16.74
C PRO A 244 19.13 22.57 -18.05
N ILE A 245 18.12 23.41 -18.11
CA ILE A 245 17.45 23.72 -19.37
C ILE A 245 18.24 24.78 -20.13
N TRP A 246 18.68 24.44 -21.34
CA TRP A 246 19.27 25.33 -22.31
C TRP A 246 18.37 25.48 -23.53
N TRP A 247 17.91 26.69 -23.84
CA TRP A 247 16.96 26.95 -24.93
C TRP A 247 15.77 25.98 -25.00
N GLY A 248 15.17 25.70 -23.84
CA GLY A 248 14.00 24.83 -23.71
C GLY A 248 14.28 23.32 -23.83
N GLN A 249 15.53 22.89 -23.97
CA GLN A 249 15.95 21.51 -24.14
C GLN A 249 17.05 21.12 -23.13
N ALA A 250 17.33 19.82 -23.03
CA ALA A 250 18.53 19.33 -22.36
C ALA A 250 19.79 19.71 -23.15
N PRO A 251 20.92 20.05 -22.49
CA PRO A 251 22.20 20.27 -23.16
C PRO A 251 22.61 19.04 -24.00
N ARG A 252 23.21 19.25 -25.17
CA ARG A 252 23.59 18.16 -26.09
C ARG A 252 24.54 17.12 -25.50
N ILE A 253 25.31 17.49 -24.49
CA ILE A 253 26.16 16.55 -23.74
C ILE A 253 25.35 15.44 -23.01
N ILE A 254 24.08 15.70 -22.68
CA ILE A 254 23.15 14.68 -22.15
C ILE A 254 22.83 13.65 -23.23
N SER A 255 22.68 14.08 -24.47
CA SER A 255 22.52 13.16 -25.61
C SER A 255 23.75 12.27 -25.79
N THR A 256 24.96 12.85 -25.72
CA THR A 256 26.20 12.09 -25.74
C THR A 256 26.24 11.02 -24.66
N PHE A 257 25.84 11.39 -23.42
CA PHE A 257 25.82 10.45 -22.29
C PHE A 257 24.83 9.30 -22.53
N LEU A 258 23.62 9.59 -22.98
CA LEU A 258 22.59 8.57 -23.22
C LEU A 258 22.97 7.58 -24.33
N GLU A 259 23.67 8.06 -25.35
CA GLU A 259 24.13 7.21 -26.46
C GLU A 259 25.42 6.42 -26.12
N SER A 260 26.11 6.78 -25.03
CA SER A 260 27.37 6.13 -24.62
C SER A 260 27.19 4.84 -23.82
N TYR A 261 25.98 4.50 -23.40
CA TYR A 261 25.70 3.34 -22.56
C TYR A 261 24.46 2.57 -22.97
N ASP A 262 24.38 1.30 -22.61
CA ASP A 262 23.17 0.49 -22.76
C ASP A 262 22.19 0.73 -21.60
N PHE A 263 21.05 1.32 -21.92
CA PHE A 263 19.94 1.56 -20.98
C PHE A 263 18.80 0.55 -21.12
N LYS A 264 18.97 -0.51 -21.89
CA LYS A 264 17.93 -1.50 -22.14
C LYS A 264 17.33 -2.05 -20.83
N GLY A 265 16.01 -1.95 -20.69
CA GLY A 265 15.27 -2.42 -19.53
C GLY A 265 15.47 -1.60 -18.25
N LYS A 266 16.23 -0.49 -18.28
CA LYS A 266 16.43 0.38 -17.13
C LYS A 266 15.28 1.39 -16.99
N THR A 267 15.20 2.00 -15.80
CA THR A 267 14.29 3.12 -15.51
C THR A 267 15.09 4.42 -15.52
N ILE A 268 14.62 5.44 -16.24
CA ILE A 268 15.21 6.78 -16.25
C ILE A 268 14.23 7.79 -15.65
N VAL A 269 14.74 8.62 -14.74
CA VAL A 269 14.01 9.72 -14.10
C VAL A 269 14.65 11.03 -14.55
N PRO A 270 14.02 11.83 -15.42
CA PRO A 270 14.56 13.12 -15.83
C PRO A 270 14.26 14.19 -14.79
N VAL A 271 15.27 14.96 -14.40
CA VAL A 271 15.14 16.11 -13.51
C VAL A 271 15.81 17.31 -14.15
N CYS A 272 15.17 18.45 -14.17
CA CYS A 272 15.80 19.63 -14.73
C CYS A 272 15.87 20.80 -13.74
N THR A 273 16.83 21.70 -13.98
CA THR A 273 16.90 22.99 -13.31
C THR A 273 16.71 24.11 -14.31
N SER A 274 15.89 25.09 -13.95
CA SER A 274 15.69 26.29 -14.77
C SER A 274 15.16 27.44 -13.92
N HIS A 275 15.30 28.68 -14.41
CA HIS A 275 14.73 29.85 -13.75
C HIS A 275 13.19 29.86 -13.89
N SER A 276 12.65 29.63 -15.08
CA SER A 276 11.21 29.73 -15.36
C SER A 276 10.65 28.62 -16.26
N SER A 277 11.47 28.02 -17.13
CA SER A 277 11.00 26.97 -18.04
C SER A 277 10.74 25.66 -17.30
N GLY A 278 9.58 25.05 -17.51
CA GLY A 278 9.29 23.69 -17.02
C GLY A 278 10.16 22.65 -17.73
N ILE A 279 10.06 21.39 -17.28
CA ILE A 279 10.75 20.26 -17.94
C ILE A 279 10.29 20.08 -19.39
N GLY A 280 9.01 20.34 -19.68
CA GLY A 280 8.43 20.41 -21.03
C GLY A 280 8.80 19.24 -21.93
N SER A 281 9.16 19.55 -23.18
CA SER A 281 9.60 18.55 -24.16
C SER A 281 11.05 18.10 -23.97
N SER A 282 11.82 18.72 -23.07
CA SER A 282 13.26 18.42 -22.90
C SER A 282 13.52 16.97 -22.53
N ALA A 283 12.68 16.37 -21.68
CA ALA A 283 12.77 14.95 -21.32
C ALA A 283 12.30 14.05 -22.47
N VAL A 284 11.16 14.39 -23.10
CA VAL A 284 10.57 13.57 -24.19
C VAL A 284 11.51 13.46 -25.40
N SER A 285 12.23 14.54 -25.71
CA SER A 285 13.19 14.54 -26.83
C SER A 285 14.39 13.61 -26.61
N LEU A 286 14.66 13.19 -25.38
CA LEU A 286 15.71 12.23 -25.03
C LEU A 286 15.28 10.76 -25.24
N HIS A 287 13.98 10.48 -25.34
CA HIS A 287 13.48 9.11 -25.42
C HIS A 287 13.98 8.34 -26.64
N SER A 288 14.16 9.04 -27.77
CA SER A 288 14.63 8.42 -29.01
C SER A 288 16.12 8.06 -29.02
N LEU A 289 16.88 8.47 -28.00
CA LEU A 289 18.32 8.25 -27.91
C LEU A 289 18.68 6.93 -27.22
N VAL A 290 17.69 6.23 -26.67
CA VAL A 290 17.87 4.98 -25.91
C VAL A 290 16.89 3.91 -26.39
N ASP A 291 17.14 2.66 -26.02
CA ASP A 291 16.27 1.51 -26.35
C ASP A 291 14.81 1.75 -25.88
N GLU A 292 13.86 1.31 -26.70
CA GLU A 292 12.41 1.47 -26.41
C GLU A 292 11.93 0.72 -25.15
N SER A 293 12.72 -0.22 -24.64
CA SER A 293 12.44 -0.93 -23.37
C SER A 293 12.73 -0.10 -22.11
N VAL A 294 13.33 1.10 -22.26
CA VAL A 294 13.55 2.02 -21.14
C VAL A 294 12.23 2.53 -20.60
N THR A 295 12.06 2.42 -19.28
CA THR A 295 10.92 3.01 -18.58
C THR A 295 11.25 4.44 -18.18
N TRP A 296 10.57 5.42 -18.76
CA TRP A 296 10.70 6.82 -18.39
C TRP A 296 9.67 7.18 -17.35
N MET A 297 10.14 7.67 -16.20
CA MET A 297 9.27 8.21 -15.15
C MET A 297 8.89 9.66 -15.45
N GLU A 298 7.82 10.13 -14.84
CA GLU A 298 7.50 11.55 -14.87
C GLU A 298 8.56 12.34 -14.10
N GLY A 299 9.19 13.30 -14.78
CA GLY A 299 10.26 14.10 -14.23
C GLY A 299 9.77 15.39 -13.56
N ASN A 300 10.70 16.12 -12.94
CA ASN A 300 10.37 17.39 -12.31
C ASN A 300 11.39 18.49 -12.66
N ARG A 301 10.94 19.75 -12.46
CA ARG A 301 11.74 20.95 -12.58
C ARG A 301 11.95 21.59 -11.21
N PHE A 302 13.20 21.93 -10.91
CA PHE A 302 13.55 22.68 -9.70
C PHE A 302 14.15 24.05 -10.02
N ALA A 303 13.85 25.03 -9.16
CA ALA A 303 14.47 26.35 -9.21
C ALA A 303 15.82 26.35 -8.46
N ALA A 304 16.61 27.39 -8.66
CA ALA A 304 17.93 27.52 -8.00
C ALA A 304 17.83 27.62 -6.46
N ASP A 305 16.75 28.17 -5.96
CA ASP A 305 16.44 28.37 -4.54
C ASP A 305 15.72 27.19 -3.87
N THR A 306 15.39 26.13 -4.65
CA THR A 306 14.72 24.92 -4.12
C THR A 306 15.49 24.35 -2.94
N SER A 307 14.76 24.07 -1.85
CA SER A 307 15.32 23.46 -0.63
C SER A 307 15.53 21.96 -0.81
N LYS A 308 16.38 21.37 0.06
CA LYS A 308 16.55 19.91 0.12
C LYS A 308 15.24 19.21 0.49
N ASP A 309 14.45 19.82 1.38
CA ASP A 309 13.16 19.27 1.80
C ASP A 309 12.13 19.23 0.68
N ASP A 310 12.11 20.23 -0.21
CA ASP A 310 11.21 20.22 -1.37
C ASP A 310 11.60 19.12 -2.37
N VAL A 311 12.90 18.87 -2.58
CA VAL A 311 13.38 17.76 -3.42
C VAL A 311 13.00 16.43 -2.78
N ARG A 312 13.18 16.27 -1.46
CA ARG A 312 12.80 15.07 -0.71
C ARG A 312 11.30 14.78 -0.82
N LYS A 313 10.46 15.79 -0.56
CA LYS A 313 9.00 15.67 -0.68
C LYS A 313 8.56 15.28 -2.09
N TRP A 314 9.19 15.82 -3.11
CA TRP A 314 8.90 15.41 -4.49
C TRP A 314 9.28 13.94 -4.73
N LEU A 315 10.45 13.50 -4.28
CA LEU A 315 10.89 12.11 -4.41
C LEU A 315 9.90 11.15 -3.70
N GLU A 316 9.45 11.52 -2.50
CA GLU A 316 8.46 10.77 -1.72
C GLU A 316 7.11 10.69 -2.46
N ASN A 317 6.58 11.84 -2.89
CA ASN A 317 5.27 11.93 -3.55
C ASN A 317 5.22 11.30 -4.94
N SER A 318 6.35 11.19 -5.63
CA SER A 318 6.43 10.62 -6.97
C SER A 318 6.70 9.11 -6.99
N GLY A 319 6.89 8.47 -5.84
CA GLY A 319 7.31 7.07 -5.74
C GLY A 319 8.74 6.79 -6.26
N ILE A 320 9.46 7.83 -6.68
CA ILE A 320 10.82 7.72 -7.24
C ILE A 320 11.82 7.34 -6.14
N GLN A 321 11.61 7.78 -4.92
CA GLN A 321 12.47 7.43 -3.79
C GLN A 321 12.51 5.92 -3.57
N PHE A 322 11.39 5.24 -3.75
CA PHE A 322 11.30 3.78 -3.70
C PHE A 322 12.20 3.11 -4.76
N LEU A 323 12.21 3.64 -5.99
CA LEU A 323 13.03 3.10 -7.08
C LEU A 323 14.53 3.34 -6.86
N LEU A 324 14.90 4.44 -6.20
CA LEU A 324 16.30 4.89 -6.09
C LEU A 324 16.96 4.47 -4.77
N GLY A 325 16.19 4.22 -3.71
CA GLY A 325 16.68 3.93 -2.36
C GLY A 325 17.37 2.58 -2.18
N GLN A 326 17.55 1.78 -3.24
CA GLN A 326 18.12 0.43 -3.15
C GLN A 326 19.66 0.37 -3.15
N ASN A 327 20.38 1.50 -3.04
CA ASN A 327 21.86 1.50 -3.09
C ASN A 327 22.56 1.45 -1.74
N LYS A 328 21.85 1.59 -0.63
CA LYS A 328 22.40 1.18 0.65
C LYS A 328 22.21 -0.33 0.73
N GLY A 329 23.31 -1.06 0.74
CA GLY A 329 23.27 -2.42 1.22
C GLY A 329 22.41 -2.43 2.47
N GLU A 330 21.31 -3.16 2.44
CA GLU A 330 20.43 -3.48 3.57
C GLU A 330 20.24 -2.37 4.62
N GLN A 331 19.71 -1.23 4.20
CA GLN A 331 18.84 -0.43 5.04
C GLN A 331 17.67 0.03 4.16
N THR A 332 16.73 -0.86 3.91
CA THR A 332 15.33 -0.48 3.87
C THR A 332 15.12 0.52 5.00
N LEU A 333 14.29 1.54 4.84
CA LEU A 333 13.62 2.16 5.98
C LEU A 333 12.64 1.13 6.62
N LYS A 334 13.05 -0.16 6.71
CA LYS A 334 12.63 -1.05 7.76
C LYS A 334 12.92 -0.25 8.99
N ARG A 335 11.88 0.26 9.66
CA ARG A 335 12.08 0.70 11.02
C ARG A 335 12.63 -0.51 11.71
N ASP A 336 13.96 -0.46 11.97
CA ASP A 336 14.66 -1.61 12.49
C ASP A 336 13.98 -1.98 13.79
N PHE A 337 13.37 -3.16 13.81
CA PHE A 337 12.88 -3.71 15.05
C PHE A 337 14.10 -3.99 15.92
N ASP A 338 14.11 -3.40 17.09
CA ASP A 338 15.08 -3.75 18.12
C ASP A 338 14.63 -5.08 18.74
N PHE A 339 15.18 -6.18 18.25
CA PHE A 339 14.83 -7.53 18.74
C PHE A 339 15.34 -7.79 20.16
N GLU A 340 16.36 -7.06 20.62
CA GLU A 340 16.86 -7.16 21.99
C GLU A 340 15.90 -6.47 22.97
N LYS A 341 15.49 -5.22 22.67
CA LYS A 341 14.48 -4.48 23.44
C LYS A 341 13.04 -4.90 23.12
N ARG A 342 12.84 -5.63 22.02
CA ARG A 342 11.52 -6.02 21.49
C ARG A 342 10.62 -4.82 21.18
N THR A 343 11.21 -3.75 20.64
CA THR A 343 10.52 -2.49 20.32
C THR A 343 10.79 -2.01 18.91
N VAL A 344 9.97 -1.07 18.46
CA VAL A 344 10.17 -0.29 17.25
C VAL A 344 9.95 1.19 17.56
N LYS A 345 10.80 2.07 17.03
CA LYS A 345 10.61 3.51 17.18
C LYS A 345 9.63 4.04 16.12
N LEU A 346 8.52 4.61 16.56
CA LEU A 346 7.50 5.25 15.71
C LEU A 346 8.02 6.60 15.14
N ASN A 347 7.41 7.06 14.04
CA ASN A 347 7.68 8.40 13.50
C ASN A 347 7.19 9.53 14.43
N SER A 348 6.28 9.24 15.35
CA SER A 348 5.86 10.12 16.44
C SER A 348 6.91 10.31 17.54
N GLY A 349 8.00 9.51 17.50
CA GLY A 349 9.09 9.55 18.48
C GLY A 349 8.97 8.58 19.64
N TYR A 350 7.81 7.98 19.86
CA TYR A 350 7.58 6.98 20.90
C TYR A 350 8.11 5.60 20.49
N GLU A 351 8.49 4.78 21.46
CA GLU A 351 8.81 3.37 21.25
C GLU A 351 7.55 2.53 21.50
N MET A 352 7.33 1.54 20.61
CA MET A 352 6.21 0.62 20.70
C MET A 352 6.72 -0.82 20.72
N PRO A 353 6.20 -1.72 21.58
CA PRO A 353 6.53 -3.14 21.55
C PRO A 353 6.12 -3.79 20.20
N ILE A 354 6.93 -4.73 19.73
CA ILE A 354 6.70 -5.41 18.43
C ILE A 354 5.85 -6.68 18.54
N ASN A 355 5.54 -7.11 19.77
CA ASN A 355 4.64 -8.23 20.06
C ASN A 355 3.62 -7.82 21.13
N GLY A 356 2.35 -8.10 20.91
CA GLY A 356 1.25 -7.72 21.76
C GLY A 356 0.16 -8.76 21.87
N ILE A 357 -0.93 -8.38 22.54
CA ILE A 357 -2.17 -9.17 22.59
C ILE A 357 -3.30 -8.40 21.88
N GLY A 358 -3.99 -9.07 20.93
CA GLY A 358 -5.23 -8.59 20.34
C GLY A 358 -6.43 -9.04 21.16
N THR A 359 -7.37 -8.13 21.40
CA THR A 359 -8.53 -8.39 22.27
C THR A 359 -9.83 -8.63 21.50
N TYR A 360 -9.78 -8.72 20.17
CA TYR A 360 -10.98 -9.00 19.37
C TYR A 360 -11.63 -10.30 19.84
N SER A 361 -12.93 -10.25 20.15
CA SER A 361 -13.75 -11.36 20.67
C SER A 361 -13.48 -11.79 22.13
N LEU A 362 -12.61 -11.11 22.86
CA LEU A 362 -12.50 -11.28 24.31
C LEU A 362 -13.47 -10.31 24.99
N LEU A 363 -14.40 -10.82 25.80
CA LEU A 363 -15.46 -10.02 26.44
C LEU A 363 -15.51 -10.31 27.96
N GLY A 364 -15.93 -9.31 28.74
CA GLY A 364 -16.11 -9.41 30.20
C GLY A 364 -14.87 -9.96 30.89
N ASP A 365 -15.07 -10.80 31.88
CA ASP A 365 -13.99 -11.39 32.71
C ASP A 365 -12.93 -12.09 31.85
N THR A 366 -13.32 -12.73 30.72
CA THR A 366 -12.36 -13.36 29.81
C THR A 366 -11.39 -12.33 29.22
N CYS A 367 -11.84 -11.11 28.96
CA CYS A 367 -10.94 -10.05 28.47
C CYS A 367 -9.98 -9.59 29.57
N VAL A 368 -10.51 -9.34 30.76
CA VAL A 368 -9.70 -8.93 31.92
C VAL A 368 -8.64 -9.99 32.25
N ASP A 369 -9.02 -11.26 32.29
CA ASP A 369 -8.12 -12.38 32.63
C ASP A 369 -7.03 -12.56 31.54
N SER A 370 -7.42 -12.52 30.27
CA SER A 370 -6.48 -12.70 29.13
C SER A 370 -5.45 -11.58 29.08
N VAL A 371 -5.88 -10.31 29.22
CA VAL A 371 -4.99 -9.15 29.24
C VAL A 371 -4.10 -9.17 30.48
N SER A 372 -4.64 -9.50 31.65
CA SER A 372 -3.89 -9.62 32.89
C SER A 372 -2.82 -10.71 32.80
N GLU A 373 -3.15 -11.89 32.25
CA GLU A 373 -2.17 -12.96 32.02
C GLU A 373 -1.09 -12.54 31.03
N ALA A 374 -1.46 -11.85 29.94
CA ALA A 374 -0.49 -11.32 28.97
C ALA A 374 0.48 -10.32 29.62
N LEU A 375 -0.03 -9.37 30.43
CA LEU A 375 0.79 -8.41 31.15
C LEU A 375 1.73 -9.09 32.16
N LYS A 376 1.24 -10.10 32.88
CA LYS A 376 2.04 -10.93 33.80
C LYS A 376 3.15 -11.68 33.11
N ARG A 377 2.95 -12.12 31.84
CA ARG A 377 3.95 -12.78 30.99
C ARG A 377 4.90 -11.81 30.30
N GLY A 378 4.83 -10.52 30.60
CA GLY A 378 5.73 -9.50 30.06
C GLY A 378 5.27 -8.85 28.76
N VAL A 379 4.07 -9.15 28.25
CA VAL A 379 3.46 -8.39 27.15
C VAL A 379 3.24 -6.94 27.60
N ARG A 380 3.53 -5.99 26.70
CA ARG A 380 3.38 -4.55 27.00
C ARG A 380 2.58 -3.82 25.91
N LEU A 381 2.13 -4.51 24.86
CA LEU A 381 1.27 -3.97 23.81
C LEU A 381 -0.10 -4.64 23.85
N ILE A 382 -1.15 -3.84 23.96
CA ILE A 382 -2.55 -4.29 23.98
C ILE A 382 -3.29 -3.59 22.84
N ASP A 383 -3.93 -4.36 21.97
CA ASP A 383 -4.74 -3.86 20.87
C ASP A 383 -6.23 -4.13 21.12
N THR A 384 -7.00 -3.05 21.26
CA THR A 384 -8.46 -3.08 21.35
C THR A 384 -9.11 -2.14 20.35
N ALA A 385 -10.44 -1.98 20.40
CA ALA A 385 -11.19 -1.05 19.57
C ALA A 385 -12.58 -0.78 20.17
N TYR A 386 -13.17 0.37 19.83
CA TYR A 386 -14.56 0.68 20.15
C TYR A 386 -15.53 -0.45 19.77
N MET A 387 -15.35 -1.03 18.57
CA MET A 387 -16.22 -2.09 18.03
C MET A 387 -16.09 -3.42 18.79
N TYR A 388 -15.01 -3.62 19.57
CA TYR A 388 -14.83 -4.87 20.34
C TYR A 388 -15.64 -4.89 21.62
N HIS A 389 -16.17 -3.72 22.05
CA HIS A 389 -16.98 -3.54 23.24
C HIS A 389 -16.31 -4.00 24.54
N ASN A 390 -14.98 -3.88 24.61
CA ASN A 390 -14.18 -4.35 25.75
C ASN A 390 -13.10 -3.33 26.19
N GLU A 391 -13.25 -2.05 25.82
CA GLU A 391 -12.31 -1.00 26.21
C GLU A 391 -12.26 -0.80 27.74
N ALA A 392 -13.39 -1.01 28.45
CA ALA A 392 -13.47 -0.88 29.88
C ALA A 392 -12.71 -2.02 30.60
N GLU A 393 -12.83 -3.23 30.10
CA GLU A 393 -12.16 -4.44 30.61
C GLU A 393 -10.65 -4.36 30.38
N VAL A 394 -10.23 -3.88 29.21
CA VAL A 394 -8.81 -3.60 28.95
C VAL A 394 -8.27 -2.56 29.93
N GLY A 395 -9.00 -1.47 30.14
CA GLY A 395 -8.64 -0.45 31.12
C GLY A 395 -8.54 -0.99 32.52
N GLU A 396 -9.47 -1.86 32.93
CA GLU A 396 -9.47 -2.55 34.25
C GLU A 396 -8.21 -3.41 34.41
N ALA A 397 -7.89 -4.26 33.43
CA ALA A 397 -6.70 -5.11 33.47
C ALA A 397 -5.41 -4.27 33.57
N VAL A 398 -5.31 -3.16 32.83
CA VAL A 398 -4.17 -2.25 32.90
C VAL A 398 -4.04 -1.61 34.27
N ARG A 399 -5.10 -1.06 34.84
CA ARG A 399 -5.08 -0.43 36.18
C ARG A 399 -4.73 -1.42 37.30
N ASN A 400 -5.21 -2.64 37.20
CA ASN A 400 -5.00 -3.70 38.20
C ASN A 400 -3.66 -4.42 38.04
N SER A 401 -2.91 -4.19 37.00
CA SER A 401 -1.65 -4.89 36.69
C SER A 401 -0.51 -4.58 37.66
N GLY A 402 -0.54 -3.42 38.30
CA GLY A 402 0.55 -2.91 39.14
C GLY A 402 1.79 -2.46 38.30
N ILE A 403 1.73 -2.49 36.98
CA ILE A 403 2.78 -2.06 36.08
C ILE A 403 2.68 -0.54 35.88
N PRO A 404 3.80 0.21 35.90
CA PRO A 404 3.77 1.64 35.55
C PRO A 404 3.06 1.90 34.22
N ARG A 405 2.16 2.88 34.19
CA ARG A 405 1.33 3.15 33.00
C ARG A 405 2.16 3.41 31.74
N GLU A 406 3.30 4.07 31.89
CA GLU A 406 4.23 4.40 30.80
C GLU A 406 4.93 3.19 30.17
N GLU A 407 4.92 2.05 30.85
CA GLU A 407 5.47 0.80 30.31
C GLU A 407 4.47 0.02 29.46
N ILE A 408 3.17 0.39 29.50
CA ILE A 408 2.12 -0.31 28.77
C ILE A 408 1.69 0.55 27.56
N PHE A 409 1.68 -0.05 26.38
CA PHE A 409 1.25 0.58 25.13
C PHE A 409 -0.16 0.08 24.77
N VAL A 410 -1.14 0.96 24.78
CA VAL A 410 -2.55 0.62 24.47
C VAL A 410 -2.97 1.26 23.17
N ILE A 411 -3.43 0.42 22.24
CA ILE A 411 -4.04 0.83 20.96
C ILE A 411 -5.56 0.66 21.07
N THR A 412 -6.31 1.68 20.68
CA THR A 412 -7.76 1.57 20.41
C THR A 412 -8.09 2.23 19.07
N LYS A 413 -9.35 2.07 18.60
CA LYS A 413 -9.73 2.46 17.24
C LYS A 413 -11.10 3.14 17.21
N LEU A 414 -11.21 4.21 16.40
CA LEU A 414 -12.48 4.82 16.03
C LEU A 414 -13.12 4.04 14.87
N TYR A 415 -14.38 3.70 14.99
CA TYR A 415 -15.13 3.03 13.94
C TYR A 415 -15.85 4.06 13.02
N PRO A 416 -16.12 3.79 11.75
CA PRO A 416 -16.71 4.76 10.81
C PRO A 416 -18.01 5.43 11.28
N ASN A 417 -18.84 4.75 12.09
CA ASN A 417 -20.06 5.35 12.66
C ASN A 417 -19.79 6.47 13.69
N GLN A 418 -18.55 6.64 14.13
CA GLN A 418 -18.12 7.68 15.08
C GLN A 418 -17.47 8.89 14.38
N PHE A 419 -17.19 8.83 13.08
CA PHE A 419 -16.48 9.89 12.34
C PHE A 419 -17.29 11.19 12.22
N ALA A 420 -18.59 11.13 12.39
CA ALA A 420 -19.45 12.33 12.40
C ALA A 420 -19.21 13.22 13.64
N ASP A 421 -18.86 12.63 14.80
CA ASP A 421 -18.55 13.34 16.06
C ASP A 421 -17.30 12.73 16.74
N PRO A 422 -16.11 12.92 16.11
CA PRO A 422 -14.90 12.19 16.54
C PRO A 422 -14.35 12.69 17.89
N GLU A 423 -14.52 13.98 18.23
CA GLU A 423 -14.05 14.49 19.54
C GLU A 423 -14.81 13.83 20.69
N LYS A 424 -16.13 13.64 20.55
CA LYS A 424 -16.94 12.92 21.51
C LYS A 424 -16.48 11.46 21.62
N ALA A 425 -16.26 10.79 20.50
CA ALA A 425 -15.82 9.39 20.47
C ALA A 425 -14.44 9.19 21.14
N ILE A 426 -13.49 10.10 20.90
CA ILE A 426 -12.18 10.09 21.57
C ILE A 426 -12.34 10.23 23.09
N ASN A 427 -13.18 11.16 23.56
CA ASN A 427 -13.41 11.35 24.99
C ASN A 427 -14.14 10.14 25.61
N GLU A 428 -15.04 9.48 24.89
CA GLU A 428 -15.71 8.25 25.33
C GLU A 428 -14.72 7.08 25.46
N ALA A 429 -13.79 6.90 24.50
CA ALA A 429 -12.74 5.90 24.57
C ALA A 429 -11.82 6.14 25.78
N LEU A 430 -11.36 7.38 25.99
CA LEU A 430 -10.58 7.77 27.17
C LEU A 430 -11.32 7.45 28.48
N LYS A 431 -12.60 7.76 28.55
CA LYS A 431 -13.43 7.50 29.73
C LYS A 431 -13.59 6.02 30.01
N LYS A 432 -13.79 5.18 28.97
CA LYS A 432 -13.97 3.72 29.14
C LYS A 432 -12.67 3.06 29.54
N LEU A 433 -11.56 3.38 28.84
CA LEU A 433 -10.24 2.87 29.18
C LEU A 433 -9.80 3.32 30.57
N ASP A 434 -10.03 4.59 30.95
CA ASP A 434 -9.65 5.19 32.23
C ASP A 434 -8.18 4.94 32.60
N ILE A 435 -7.27 5.20 31.64
CA ILE A 435 -5.83 4.93 31.75
C ILE A 435 -4.96 6.19 31.51
N GLN A 436 -5.49 7.39 31.80
CA GLN A 436 -4.88 8.71 31.68
C GLN A 436 -4.75 9.21 30.23
N TYR A 437 -4.13 8.47 29.32
CA TYR A 437 -3.92 8.78 27.90
C TYR A 437 -3.97 7.49 27.08
N ILE A 438 -4.17 7.64 25.78
CA ILE A 438 -4.11 6.53 24.82
C ILE A 438 -2.76 6.61 24.11
N ASP A 439 -2.00 5.48 24.04
CA ASP A 439 -0.70 5.47 23.36
C ASP A 439 -0.86 5.57 21.86
N MET A 440 -1.85 4.88 21.29
CA MET A 440 -2.16 4.99 19.86
C MET A 440 -3.66 4.85 19.59
N MET A 441 -4.16 5.72 18.72
CA MET A 441 -5.52 5.60 18.21
C MET A 441 -5.48 5.44 16.69
N LEU A 442 -6.28 4.50 16.16
CA LEU A 442 -6.39 4.25 14.73
C LEU A 442 -7.78 4.64 14.21
N LEU A 443 -7.88 5.05 12.96
CA LEU A 443 -9.12 4.89 12.22
C LEU A 443 -9.26 3.41 11.87
N HIS A 444 -10.37 2.78 12.24
CA HIS A 444 -10.54 1.31 12.14
C HIS A 444 -10.74 0.84 10.70
N HIS A 445 -11.42 1.63 9.89
CA HIS A 445 -11.65 1.41 8.44
C HIS A 445 -11.78 2.75 7.73
N PRO A 446 -11.50 2.82 6.40
CA PRO A 446 -11.88 3.96 5.60
C PRO A 446 -13.39 4.21 5.67
N GLY A 447 -13.80 5.47 5.67
CA GLY A 447 -15.22 5.80 5.72
C GLY A 447 -15.51 7.25 5.36
N THR A 448 -16.80 7.60 5.31
CA THR A 448 -17.20 9.00 5.18
C THR A 448 -16.70 9.78 6.39
N ASP A 449 -16.14 10.98 6.17
CA ASP A 449 -15.58 11.86 7.21
C ASP A 449 -14.29 11.32 7.89
N ASP A 450 -13.58 10.35 7.30
CA ASP A 450 -12.34 9.80 7.85
C ASP A 450 -11.23 10.87 8.03
N VAL A 451 -11.04 11.77 7.05
CA VAL A 451 -10.13 12.91 7.16
C VAL A 451 -10.53 13.85 8.31
N LYS A 452 -11.84 14.09 8.51
CA LYS A 452 -12.35 14.87 9.65
C LYS A 452 -12.02 14.18 10.98
N ALA A 453 -12.24 12.88 11.05
CA ALA A 453 -11.97 12.09 12.24
C ALA A 453 -10.45 12.08 12.56
N TYR A 454 -9.62 11.93 11.54
CA TYR A 454 -8.17 11.96 11.70
C TYR A 454 -7.67 13.34 12.20
N LYS A 455 -8.21 14.44 11.66
CA LYS A 455 -7.89 15.79 12.14
C LYS A 455 -8.29 16.02 13.61
N ALA A 456 -9.38 15.41 14.06
CA ALA A 456 -9.73 15.44 15.47
C ALA A 456 -8.73 14.62 16.32
N MET A 457 -8.21 13.51 15.79
CA MET A 457 -7.13 12.76 16.43
C MET A 457 -5.82 13.58 16.47
N GLU A 458 -5.47 14.30 15.39
CA GLU A 458 -4.33 15.25 15.37
C GLU A 458 -4.44 16.30 16.49
N LYS A 459 -5.64 16.86 16.67
CA LYS A 459 -5.92 17.79 17.78
C LYS A 459 -5.77 17.10 19.14
N ALA A 460 -6.27 15.87 19.29
CA ALA A 460 -6.14 15.10 20.53
C ALA A 460 -4.67 14.76 20.86
N VAL A 461 -3.80 14.61 19.86
CA VAL A 461 -2.34 14.52 20.07
C VAL A 461 -1.79 15.83 20.62
N ALA A 462 -2.16 16.97 20.04
CA ALA A 462 -1.74 18.28 20.52
C ALA A 462 -2.24 18.57 21.95
N ASP A 463 -3.44 18.07 22.30
CA ASP A 463 -4.04 18.17 23.64
C ASP A 463 -3.42 17.16 24.66
N GLY A 464 -2.49 16.29 24.25
CA GLY A 464 -1.85 15.27 25.10
C GLY A 464 -2.76 14.09 25.49
N LYS A 465 -3.92 13.93 24.85
CA LYS A 465 -4.87 12.84 25.08
C LYS A 465 -4.45 11.54 24.42
N ILE A 466 -3.77 11.65 23.28
CA ILE A 466 -3.27 10.55 22.46
C ILE A 466 -1.79 10.82 22.16
N ARG A 467 -0.93 9.80 22.23
CA ARG A 467 0.50 9.93 21.93
C ARG A 467 0.83 9.75 20.44
N SER A 468 0.16 8.80 19.79
CA SER A 468 0.37 8.47 18.38
C SER A 468 -0.94 8.17 17.69
N ILE A 469 -1.00 8.40 16.38
CA ILE A 469 -2.20 8.14 15.56
C ILE A 469 -1.83 7.32 14.33
N GLY A 470 -2.78 6.54 13.84
CA GLY A 470 -2.57 5.65 12.71
C GLY A 470 -3.88 5.23 12.03
N LEU A 471 -3.76 4.25 11.17
CA LEU A 471 -4.84 3.78 10.31
C LEU A 471 -4.95 2.25 10.37
N SER A 472 -6.12 1.72 10.03
CA SER A 472 -6.35 0.28 9.86
C SER A 472 -7.19 0.03 8.62
N TYR A 473 -6.81 -0.97 7.83
CA TYR A 473 -7.47 -1.28 6.58
C TYR A 473 -7.22 -0.24 5.45
N TRP A 474 -6.03 0.37 5.46
CA TRP A 474 -5.57 1.26 4.40
C TRP A 474 -4.51 0.58 3.53
N TYR A 475 -4.70 0.63 2.23
CA TYR A 475 -3.82 0.09 1.20
C TYR A 475 -3.22 1.24 0.39
N VAL A 476 -2.45 0.93 -0.64
CA VAL A 476 -1.68 1.94 -1.41
C VAL A 476 -2.59 3.04 -1.95
N GLU A 477 -3.71 2.68 -2.61
CA GLU A 477 -4.61 3.66 -3.25
C GLU A 477 -5.28 4.57 -2.22
N GLU A 478 -5.73 4.02 -1.09
CA GLU A 478 -6.35 4.77 0.00
C GLU A 478 -5.34 5.69 0.70
N LEU A 479 -4.10 5.24 0.89
CA LEU A 479 -3.03 6.06 1.47
C LEU A 479 -2.63 7.22 0.54
N GLU A 480 -2.52 6.98 -0.77
CA GLU A 480 -2.21 8.03 -1.76
C GLU A 480 -3.28 9.13 -1.78
N GLU A 481 -4.55 8.78 -1.59
CA GLU A 481 -5.66 9.74 -1.52
C GLU A 481 -5.73 10.46 -0.16
N PHE A 482 -5.39 9.78 0.94
CA PHE A 482 -5.58 10.25 2.30
C PHE A 482 -4.42 11.14 2.80
N LEU A 483 -3.17 10.70 2.63
CA LEU A 483 -2.00 11.37 3.21
C LEU A 483 -1.85 12.86 2.85
N PRO A 484 -2.17 13.32 1.62
CA PRO A 484 -2.10 14.75 1.29
C PRO A 484 -3.10 15.63 2.04
N GLN A 485 -4.10 15.05 2.70
CA GLN A 485 -5.19 15.77 3.36
C GLN A 485 -5.00 15.94 4.87
N VAL A 486 -3.94 15.33 5.43
CA VAL A 486 -3.65 15.31 6.87
C VAL A 486 -2.29 15.93 7.17
N SER A 487 -2.06 16.34 8.42
CA SER A 487 -0.84 17.07 8.82
C SER A 487 0.15 16.17 9.56
N ILE A 488 -0.33 15.17 10.28
CA ILE A 488 0.49 14.18 10.98
C ILE A 488 0.49 12.89 10.16
N THR A 489 1.67 12.48 9.70
CA THR A 489 1.83 11.16 9.06
C THR A 489 1.44 10.06 10.02
N PRO A 490 0.61 9.07 9.63
CA PRO A 490 0.30 7.93 10.48
C PRO A 490 1.56 7.28 11.02
N ALA A 491 1.55 6.91 12.31
CA ALA A 491 2.68 6.21 12.91
C ALA A 491 2.63 4.71 12.64
N LEU A 492 1.43 4.19 12.34
CA LEU A 492 1.17 2.78 12.11
C LEU A 492 0.02 2.59 11.11
N VAL A 493 0.14 1.56 10.27
CA VAL A 493 -0.98 1.01 9.48
C VAL A 493 -1.15 -0.45 9.86
N GLN A 494 -2.40 -0.82 10.23
CA GLN A 494 -2.77 -2.17 10.63
C GLN A 494 -3.60 -2.83 9.53
N ASN A 495 -3.11 -3.93 8.93
CA ASN A 495 -3.78 -4.68 7.87
C ASN A 495 -3.81 -6.19 8.18
N GLU A 496 -4.62 -6.96 7.43
CA GLU A 496 -4.59 -8.41 7.49
C GLU A 496 -3.29 -8.95 6.90
N ILE A 497 -2.50 -9.71 7.70
CA ILE A 497 -1.23 -10.26 7.23
C ILE A 497 -1.00 -11.64 7.85
N HIS A 498 -0.95 -12.66 7.00
CA HIS A 498 -0.61 -14.03 7.36
C HIS A 498 0.00 -14.75 6.14
N PRO A 499 0.60 -15.96 6.28
CA PRO A 499 1.28 -16.64 5.16
C PRO A 499 0.48 -16.82 3.87
N TYR A 500 -0.85 -16.91 3.94
CA TYR A 500 -1.71 -17.02 2.74
C TYR A 500 -2.17 -15.66 2.17
N TYR A 501 -1.93 -14.56 2.91
CA TYR A 501 -2.22 -13.19 2.49
C TYR A 501 -1.12 -12.25 2.96
N GLN A 502 -0.13 -12.00 2.12
CA GLN A 502 1.15 -11.43 2.54
C GLN A 502 1.34 -9.94 2.24
N GLU A 503 0.45 -9.32 1.48
CA GLU A 503 0.52 -7.88 1.18
C GLU A 503 1.90 -7.44 0.62
N ASN A 504 2.49 -8.27 -0.27
CA ASN A 504 3.88 -8.13 -0.74
C ASN A 504 4.21 -6.82 -1.44
N ASP A 505 3.20 -6.11 -1.98
CA ASP A 505 3.37 -4.78 -2.57
C ASP A 505 3.04 -3.66 -1.56
N VAL A 506 2.17 -3.93 -0.56
CA VAL A 506 1.62 -2.94 0.37
C VAL A 506 2.54 -2.73 1.56
N ILE A 507 3.06 -3.81 2.16
CA ILE A 507 3.97 -3.72 3.32
C ILE A 507 5.19 -2.86 3.01
N PRO A 508 5.97 -3.12 1.91
CA PRO A 508 7.12 -2.27 1.59
C PRO A 508 6.73 -0.82 1.28
N TYR A 509 5.56 -0.59 0.66
CA TYR A 509 5.07 0.76 0.41
C TYR A 509 4.88 1.54 1.71
N ILE A 510 4.15 0.95 2.68
CA ILE A 510 3.90 1.59 3.98
C ILE A 510 5.21 1.81 4.75
N GLN A 511 6.08 0.81 4.80
CA GLN A 511 7.39 0.90 5.47
C GLN A 511 8.27 2.00 4.88
N ASN A 512 8.26 2.19 3.56
CA ASN A 512 9.01 3.24 2.88
C ASN A 512 8.48 4.66 3.17
N LEU A 513 7.22 4.80 3.55
CA LEU A 513 6.67 6.06 4.08
C LEU A 513 7.15 6.34 5.52
N GLY A 514 7.97 5.47 6.11
CA GLY A 514 8.39 5.56 7.50
C GLY A 514 7.26 5.25 8.49
N ILE A 515 6.28 4.46 8.08
CA ILE A 515 5.14 4.02 8.85
C ILE A 515 5.35 2.57 9.28
N VAL A 516 5.06 2.25 10.54
CA VAL A 516 5.13 0.87 11.05
C VAL A 516 3.93 0.07 10.54
N VAL A 517 4.16 -1.19 10.16
CA VAL A 517 3.10 -2.13 9.77
C VAL A 517 2.78 -3.06 10.92
N GLN A 518 1.50 -3.25 11.21
CA GLN A 518 1.01 -4.24 12.18
C GLN A 518 0.05 -5.21 11.48
N GLY A 519 0.24 -6.50 11.73
CA GLY A 519 -0.63 -7.56 11.19
C GLY A 519 -1.74 -7.93 12.16
N TRP A 520 -3.00 -7.84 11.72
CA TRP A 520 -4.10 -8.51 12.39
C TRP A 520 -4.42 -9.84 11.70
N TYR A 521 -5.05 -10.77 12.40
CA TYR A 521 -5.16 -12.18 12.01
C TYR A 521 -3.83 -12.85 11.62
N PRO A 522 -2.74 -12.64 12.39
CA PRO A 522 -1.44 -13.23 12.02
C PRO A 522 -1.50 -14.75 11.90
N LEU A 523 -2.41 -15.40 12.61
CA LEU A 523 -2.64 -16.86 12.58
C LEU A 523 -3.85 -17.27 11.71
N GLY A 524 -4.22 -16.45 10.71
CA GLY A 524 -5.24 -16.77 9.72
C GLY A 524 -6.68 -16.44 10.10
N GLY A 525 -6.97 -16.05 11.34
CA GLY A 525 -8.29 -15.61 11.76
C GLY A 525 -9.34 -16.73 11.93
N ARG A 526 -10.59 -16.33 12.12
CA ARG A 526 -11.69 -17.27 12.42
C ARG A 526 -11.93 -18.26 11.29
N GLY A 527 -11.92 -19.56 11.63
CA GLY A 527 -12.20 -20.64 10.70
C GLY A 527 -11.00 -21.09 9.86
N HIS A 528 -9.91 -20.31 9.82
CA HIS A 528 -8.73 -20.59 8.99
C HIS A 528 -7.46 -20.91 9.80
N THR A 529 -7.48 -20.64 11.12
CA THR A 529 -6.31 -20.88 11.98
C THR A 529 -5.85 -22.35 11.94
N ALA A 530 -6.76 -23.32 11.99
CA ALA A 530 -6.40 -24.74 11.98
C ALA A 530 -5.73 -25.16 10.68
N GLU A 531 -6.22 -24.68 9.53
CA GLU A 531 -5.61 -24.93 8.22
C GLU A 531 -4.18 -24.36 8.17
N LEU A 532 -4.02 -23.11 8.56
CA LEU A 532 -2.73 -22.43 8.52
C LEU A 532 -1.71 -23.09 9.46
N LEU A 533 -2.10 -23.43 10.69
CA LEU A 533 -1.21 -24.07 11.66
C LEU A 533 -0.81 -25.50 11.27
N SER A 534 -1.62 -26.19 10.44
CA SER A 534 -1.33 -27.54 9.93
C SER A 534 -0.64 -27.56 8.57
N ASP A 535 -0.31 -26.40 7.99
CA ASP A 535 0.41 -26.32 6.72
C ASP A 535 1.76 -27.07 6.81
N GLU A 536 2.04 -27.93 5.82
CA GLU A 536 3.21 -28.81 5.82
C GLU A 536 4.55 -28.05 5.82
N VAL A 537 4.61 -26.91 5.14
CA VAL A 537 5.81 -26.07 5.12
C VAL A 537 6.06 -25.47 6.49
N ILE A 538 5.02 -24.88 7.09
CA ILE A 538 5.11 -24.21 8.40
C ILE A 538 5.42 -25.23 9.49
N SER A 539 4.71 -26.37 9.52
CA SER A 539 4.91 -27.42 10.53
C SER A 539 6.28 -28.09 10.42
N SER A 540 6.82 -28.25 9.21
CA SER A 540 8.18 -28.77 9.01
C SER A 540 9.26 -27.82 9.56
N ILE A 541 9.09 -26.52 9.35
CA ILE A 541 9.98 -25.49 9.90
C ILE A 541 9.85 -25.44 11.42
N ALA A 542 8.64 -25.49 11.95
CA ALA A 542 8.38 -25.52 13.37
C ALA A 542 9.08 -26.69 14.06
N ALA A 543 8.98 -27.90 13.48
CA ALA A 543 9.67 -29.08 13.99
C ALA A 543 11.19 -28.93 13.99
N ALA A 544 11.78 -28.29 12.97
CA ALA A 544 13.22 -28.06 12.87
C ALA A 544 13.74 -27.13 13.99
N HIS A 545 12.94 -26.15 14.40
CA HIS A 545 13.28 -25.21 15.47
C HIS A 545 12.81 -25.65 16.86
N GLY A 546 12.08 -26.78 16.99
CA GLY A 546 11.45 -27.19 18.24
C GLY A 546 10.40 -26.18 18.73
N LYS A 547 9.74 -25.50 17.81
CA LYS A 547 8.72 -24.47 18.02
C LYS A 547 7.36 -24.93 17.50
N SER A 548 6.30 -24.20 17.86
CA SER A 548 5.00 -24.42 17.25
C SER A 548 4.85 -23.70 15.91
N SER A 549 3.89 -24.13 15.11
CA SER A 549 3.50 -23.43 13.87
C SER A 549 3.11 -21.96 14.13
N ALA A 550 2.45 -21.69 15.27
CA ALA A 550 2.07 -20.34 15.67
C ALA A 550 3.31 -19.47 15.90
N GLN A 551 4.30 -19.97 16.63
CA GLN A 551 5.56 -19.24 16.87
C GLN A 551 6.32 -18.96 15.56
N VAL A 552 6.38 -19.92 14.65
CA VAL A 552 7.01 -19.73 13.32
C VAL A 552 6.32 -18.64 12.52
N ILE A 553 4.99 -18.63 12.47
CA ILE A 553 4.24 -17.60 11.73
C ILE A 553 4.44 -16.21 12.36
N LEU A 554 4.41 -16.11 13.68
CA LEU A 554 4.61 -14.85 14.38
C LEU A 554 6.06 -14.35 14.18
N ARG A 555 7.06 -15.22 14.27
CA ARG A 555 8.46 -14.88 14.00
C ARG A 555 8.68 -14.45 12.55
N TRP A 556 8.06 -15.11 11.59
CA TRP A 556 8.08 -14.72 10.18
C TRP A 556 7.54 -13.29 9.99
N ASN A 557 6.42 -12.93 10.60
CA ASN A 557 5.89 -11.57 10.57
C ASN A 557 6.91 -10.56 11.15
N LEU A 558 7.48 -10.86 12.33
CA LEU A 558 8.47 -9.99 12.96
C LEU A 558 9.70 -9.79 12.06
N GLN A 559 10.19 -10.84 11.41
CA GLN A 559 11.33 -10.74 10.48
C GLN A 559 11.00 -9.99 9.19
N LYS A 560 9.73 -9.90 8.80
CA LYS A 560 9.25 -8.98 7.74
C LYS A 560 9.10 -7.54 8.21
N GLY A 561 9.35 -7.24 9.48
CA GLY A 561 9.12 -5.92 10.08
C GLY A 561 7.64 -5.62 10.27
N VAL A 562 6.85 -6.64 10.59
CA VAL A 562 5.42 -6.56 10.89
C VAL A 562 5.19 -6.87 12.37
N VAL A 563 4.61 -5.92 13.10
CA VAL A 563 4.21 -6.06 14.50
C VAL A 563 3.07 -7.06 14.62
N VAL A 564 3.10 -7.94 15.61
CA VAL A 564 2.10 -9.01 15.78
C VAL A 564 1.26 -8.82 17.03
N ILE A 565 -0.04 -9.13 16.93
CA ILE A 565 -1.01 -9.03 18.00
C ILE A 565 -1.91 -10.27 18.05
N PRO A 566 -1.35 -11.48 18.26
CA PRO A 566 -2.17 -12.69 18.38
C PRO A 566 -3.11 -12.59 19.60
N GLY A 567 -4.38 -12.90 19.41
CA GLY A 567 -5.38 -12.98 20.46
C GLY A 567 -5.55 -14.40 21.00
N SER A 568 -5.63 -14.57 22.32
CA SER A 568 -5.98 -15.84 22.96
C SER A 568 -6.57 -15.63 24.34
N SER A 569 -7.48 -16.53 24.74
CA SER A 569 -7.94 -16.67 26.13
C SER A 569 -7.31 -17.88 26.85
N ASN A 570 -6.48 -18.65 26.15
CA ASN A 570 -5.74 -19.77 26.74
C ASN A 570 -4.39 -19.26 27.26
N PRO A 571 -4.11 -19.38 28.59
CA PRO A 571 -2.85 -18.95 29.17
C PRO A 571 -1.60 -19.58 28.55
N ASP A 572 -1.68 -20.85 28.12
CA ASP A 572 -0.55 -21.53 27.48
C ASP A 572 -0.24 -20.93 26.10
N HIS A 573 -1.27 -20.64 25.30
CA HIS A 573 -1.07 -19.94 24.03
C HIS A 573 -0.56 -18.50 24.22
N ILE A 574 -1.01 -17.80 25.27
CA ILE A 574 -0.50 -16.47 25.61
C ILE A 574 0.99 -16.55 25.92
N GLN A 575 1.42 -17.55 26.72
CA GLN A 575 2.82 -17.79 27.01
C GLN A 575 3.61 -18.09 25.71
N GLU A 576 3.15 -19.03 24.92
CA GLU A 576 3.77 -19.45 23.67
C GLU A 576 3.97 -18.27 22.70
N ASN A 577 2.98 -17.38 22.59
CA ASN A 577 3.04 -16.18 21.76
C ASN A 577 4.08 -15.14 22.26
N THR A 578 4.66 -15.28 23.42
CA THR A 578 5.76 -14.43 23.93
C THR A 578 7.16 -15.00 23.63
N GLU A 579 7.28 -16.27 23.31
CA GLU A 579 8.53 -17.01 23.11
C GLU A 579 8.98 -17.00 21.65
N LEU A 580 9.13 -15.78 21.09
CA LEU A 580 9.41 -15.54 19.68
C LEU A 580 10.84 -15.05 19.42
N PHE A 581 11.64 -14.80 20.48
CA PHE A 581 12.91 -14.05 20.34
C PHE A 581 14.15 -14.91 20.58
N ASP A 582 13.98 -16.19 20.86
CA ASP A 582 15.05 -17.17 21.14
C ASP A 582 15.42 -18.04 19.93
N PHE A 583 14.82 -17.78 18.78
CA PHE A 583 15.14 -18.42 17.49
C PHE A 583 14.98 -17.43 16.35
N GLU A 584 15.55 -17.76 15.20
CA GLU A 584 15.48 -16.97 13.97
C GLU A 584 15.23 -17.90 12.79
N LEU A 585 14.34 -17.47 11.88
CA LEU A 585 14.11 -18.18 10.61
C LEU A 585 15.22 -17.80 9.63
N THR A 586 15.80 -18.80 8.97
CA THR A 586 16.76 -18.60 7.89
C THR A 586 16.11 -17.94 6.67
N GLU A 587 16.90 -17.36 5.78
CA GLU A 587 16.40 -16.78 4.52
C GLU A 587 15.63 -17.82 3.69
N GLU A 588 16.10 -19.07 3.61
CA GLU A 588 15.44 -20.16 2.92
C GLU A 588 14.06 -20.48 3.53
N GLU A 589 13.96 -20.51 4.86
CA GLU A 589 12.69 -20.75 5.56
C GLU A 589 11.72 -19.58 5.35
N MET A 590 12.20 -18.33 5.40
CA MET A 590 11.43 -17.15 5.05
C MET A 590 10.89 -17.22 3.62
N GLU A 591 11.72 -17.61 2.65
CA GLU A 591 11.30 -17.79 1.25
C GLU A 591 10.26 -18.90 1.09
N ARG A 592 10.42 -20.01 1.80
CA ARG A 592 9.45 -21.12 1.78
C ARG A 592 8.08 -20.67 2.31
N ILE A 593 8.03 -19.88 3.38
CA ILE A 593 6.78 -19.31 3.91
C ILE A 593 6.25 -18.24 2.94
N ASN A 594 7.12 -17.40 2.37
CA ASN A 594 6.73 -16.40 1.38
C ASN A 594 6.08 -17.03 0.13
N ALA A 595 6.49 -18.24 -0.24
CA ALA A 595 5.91 -18.99 -1.37
C ALA A 595 4.46 -19.47 -1.11
N LEU A 596 3.98 -19.43 0.12
CA LEU A 596 2.61 -19.82 0.49
C LEU A 596 1.55 -18.76 0.16
N ASP A 597 1.95 -17.57 -0.31
CA ASP A 597 1.02 -16.49 -0.63
C ASP A 597 -0.02 -16.91 -1.69
N ARG A 598 -1.26 -16.89 -1.31
CA ARG A 598 -2.41 -17.21 -2.18
C ARG A 598 -3.21 -15.98 -2.58
N GLY A 599 -2.89 -14.79 -1.97
CA GLY A 599 -3.72 -13.60 -2.04
C GLY A 599 -5.12 -13.84 -1.45
N GLU A 600 -5.22 -14.70 -0.46
CA GLU A 600 -6.45 -15.21 0.14
C GLU A 600 -6.74 -14.48 1.44
N LYS A 601 -7.58 -13.45 1.32
CA LYS A 601 -8.02 -12.65 2.46
C LYS A 601 -9.12 -13.38 3.21
N HIS A 602 -8.98 -13.50 4.52
CA HIS A 602 -9.94 -14.21 5.39
C HIS A 602 -10.97 -13.26 6.02
N ASP A 603 -10.70 -11.96 5.97
CA ASP A 603 -11.66 -10.97 6.39
C ASP A 603 -12.83 -10.83 5.39
N TRP A 604 -14.01 -10.60 5.93
CA TRP A 604 -15.26 -10.48 5.17
C TRP A 604 -15.64 -9.03 4.83
N TYR A 605 -14.80 -8.05 5.15
CA TYR A 605 -14.97 -6.63 4.80
C TYR A 605 -14.52 -6.29 3.39
#